data_2b65f001c81dbcfa57e9ca841f166d2e
#
_entry.id   2b65f001c81dbcfa57e9ca841f166d2e
#
_cell.length_a   1.000
_cell.length_b   1.000
_cell.length_c   1.000
_cell.angle_alpha   90.00
_cell.angle_beta   90.00
_cell.angle_gamma   90.00
#
_symmetry.space_group_name_H-M   'P 1'
#
loop_
_entity.id
_entity.type
_entity.pdbx_description
1 polymer ?
#
loop_
_entity_poly.entity_id
_entity_poly.type
_entity_poly.pdbx_seq_one_letter_code
_entity_poly.pdbx_strand_id
1 'polypeptide(L)'
;MPVKLQSSSGGSVTLQTGSTANNYTHTVPSVDGTVMVSGNMPTFCAYQSSAQTISNSTWTKLQFQTEEWDTANCFDNTTNYRFTPNVAGYYQINVVCPMIGSASDIYSQLYKNGSGMNPAHYSQISVTTSGLFMVFSSL
;
A
#
# COMPACT_ATOMS: atom_id res chain seq x y z
N MET A 1 20.97 -5.51 -30.53
CA MET A 1 21.77 -6.47 -29.75
C MET A 1 21.40 -6.27 -28.28
N PRO A 2 20.96 -7.31 -27.54
CA PRO A 2 20.66 -7.18 -26.12
C PRO A 2 21.93 -6.93 -25.30
N VAL A 3 21.81 -6.18 -24.22
CA VAL A 3 22.88 -5.96 -23.24
C VAL A 3 22.68 -6.96 -22.10
N LYS A 4 23.69 -7.77 -21.82
CA LYS A 4 23.67 -8.75 -20.73
C LYS A 4 24.51 -8.24 -19.56
N LEU A 5 23.88 -8.10 -18.39
CA LEU A 5 24.54 -7.77 -17.13
C LEU A 5 24.73 -9.06 -16.33
N GLN A 6 25.97 -9.36 -15.95
CA GLN A 6 26.32 -10.56 -15.21
C GLN A 6 26.35 -10.27 -13.71
N SER A 7 25.69 -11.10 -12.92
CA SER A 7 25.80 -11.07 -11.46
C SER A 7 27.06 -11.80 -10.99
N SER A 8 27.66 -11.35 -9.90
CA SER A 8 28.77 -12.03 -9.23
C SER A 8 28.43 -13.46 -8.75
N SER A 9 27.13 -13.75 -8.55
CA SER A 9 26.62 -15.07 -8.16
C SER A 9 26.29 -15.98 -9.36
N GLY A 10 26.70 -15.62 -10.56
CA GLY A 10 26.51 -16.43 -11.78
C GLY A 10 25.22 -16.20 -12.54
N GLY A 11 24.23 -15.50 -11.96
CA GLY A 11 23.01 -15.10 -12.66
C GLY A 11 23.23 -13.93 -13.62
N SER A 12 22.25 -13.64 -14.48
CA SER A 12 22.34 -12.49 -15.37
C SER A 12 20.97 -11.85 -15.62
N VAL A 13 20.98 -10.55 -15.91
CA VAL A 13 19.83 -9.78 -16.43
C VAL A 13 20.14 -9.37 -17.85
N THR A 14 19.20 -9.60 -18.76
CA THR A 14 19.32 -9.19 -20.15
C THR A 14 18.36 -8.03 -20.41
N LEU A 15 18.88 -6.90 -20.87
CA LEU A 15 18.09 -5.78 -21.37
C LEU A 15 17.95 -5.91 -22.88
N GLN A 16 16.72 -6.05 -23.35
CA GLN A 16 16.41 -6.15 -24.77
C GLN A 16 15.14 -5.41 -25.12
N THR A 17 15.04 -4.92 -26.32
CA THR A 17 13.82 -4.32 -26.83
C THR A 17 12.81 -5.40 -27.22
N GLY A 18 11.53 -5.12 -27.05
CA GLY A 18 10.47 -5.86 -27.74
C GLY A 18 10.57 -5.68 -29.27
N SER A 19 9.79 -6.45 -30.00
CA SER A 19 9.70 -6.28 -31.48
C SER A 19 9.05 -4.93 -31.79
N THR A 20 9.83 -4.04 -32.41
CA THR A 20 9.33 -2.71 -32.80
C THR A 20 10.08 -2.20 -34.04
N ALA A 21 9.36 -1.51 -34.93
CA ALA A 21 9.94 -0.80 -36.07
C ALA A 21 10.28 0.67 -35.73
N ASN A 22 9.85 1.16 -34.56
CA ASN A 22 10.10 2.53 -34.12
C ASN A 22 11.35 2.64 -33.24
N ASN A 23 11.97 3.81 -33.24
CA ASN A 23 13.08 4.14 -32.33
C ASN A 23 12.53 4.80 -31.08
N TYR A 24 12.84 4.21 -29.94
CA TYR A 24 12.49 4.74 -28.61
C TYR A 24 13.76 5.01 -27.81
N THR A 25 13.78 6.10 -27.08
CA THR A 25 14.89 6.44 -26.16
C THR A 25 14.40 6.25 -24.72
N HIS A 26 15.14 5.47 -23.96
CA HIS A 26 14.96 5.34 -22.51
C HIS A 26 16.16 5.97 -21.81
N THR A 27 15.92 7.05 -21.08
CA THR A 27 16.97 7.72 -20.31
C THR A 27 17.04 7.14 -18.91
N VAL A 28 18.17 6.58 -18.54
CA VAL A 28 18.44 6.19 -17.14
C VAL A 28 18.88 7.43 -16.37
N PRO A 29 18.18 7.83 -15.30
CA PRO A 29 18.54 9.03 -14.54
C PRO A 29 19.88 8.81 -13.80
N SER A 30 20.62 9.90 -13.62
CA SER A 30 21.93 9.90 -12.92
C SER A 30 21.75 9.92 -11.40
N VAL A 31 20.95 9.01 -10.87
CA VAL A 31 20.67 8.87 -9.44
C VAL A 31 20.71 7.39 -9.06
N ASP A 32 21.07 7.13 -7.82
CA ASP A 32 21.00 5.78 -7.28
C ASP A 32 19.54 5.35 -7.11
N GLY A 33 19.25 4.11 -7.46
CA GLY A 33 17.89 3.58 -7.32
C GLY A 33 17.75 2.14 -7.82
N THR A 34 16.58 1.58 -7.53
CA THR A 34 16.21 0.24 -8.02
C THR A 34 15.24 0.38 -9.18
N VAL A 35 15.50 -0.31 -10.28
CA VAL A 35 14.56 -0.40 -11.39
C VAL A 35 13.33 -1.19 -10.93
N MET A 36 12.18 -0.52 -10.94
CA MET A 36 10.91 -1.13 -10.59
C MET A 36 10.37 -1.91 -11.77
N VAL A 37 10.06 -3.17 -11.54
CA VAL A 37 9.35 -4.05 -12.48
C VAL A 37 8.12 -4.63 -11.80
N SER A 38 7.17 -5.15 -12.55
CA SER A 38 5.91 -5.67 -11.99
C SER A 38 6.10 -6.70 -10.88
N GLY A 39 7.21 -7.44 -10.88
CA GLY A 39 7.50 -8.46 -9.85
C GLY A 39 8.18 -7.93 -8.58
N ASN A 40 8.66 -6.69 -8.56
CA ASN A 40 9.28 -6.10 -7.36
C ASN A 40 8.62 -4.81 -6.89
N MET A 41 7.49 -4.43 -7.49
CA MET A 41 6.72 -3.27 -7.07
C MET A 41 5.84 -3.66 -5.87
N PRO A 42 6.09 -3.14 -4.65
CA PRO A 42 5.30 -3.50 -3.49
C PRO A 42 3.91 -2.85 -3.55
N THR A 43 2.92 -3.65 -3.88
CA THR A 43 1.51 -3.26 -3.88
C THR A 43 0.67 -4.34 -3.22
N PHE A 44 -0.40 -3.95 -2.55
CA PHE A 44 -1.34 -4.90 -1.95
C PHE A 44 -2.78 -4.38 -2.05
N CYS A 45 -3.71 -5.31 -1.96
CA CYS A 45 -5.11 -5.03 -1.67
C CYS A 45 -5.58 -6.03 -0.62
N ALA A 46 -6.18 -5.52 0.46
CA ALA A 46 -6.69 -6.34 1.53
C ALA A 46 -8.03 -5.81 2.04
N TYR A 47 -8.88 -6.68 2.55
CA TYR A 47 -10.19 -6.33 3.06
C TYR A 47 -10.54 -7.08 4.34
N GLN A 48 -11.56 -6.59 5.04
CA GLN A 48 -12.13 -7.28 6.19
C GLN A 48 -13.16 -8.30 5.71
N SER A 49 -12.93 -9.58 6.00
CA SER A 49 -13.89 -10.66 5.70
C SER A 49 -14.96 -10.81 6.80
N SER A 50 -14.77 -10.18 7.95
CA SER A 50 -15.70 -10.16 9.07
C SER A 50 -15.72 -8.80 9.75
N ALA A 51 -16.86 -8.44 10.34
CA ALA A 51 -16.99 -7.19 11.05
C ALA A 51 -16.11 -7.16 12.32
N GLN A 52 -15.52 -6.01 12.59
CA GLN A 52 -14.72 -5.75 13.76
C GLN A 52 -15.43 -4.73 14.66
N THR A 53 -15.55 -5.04 15.94
CA THR A 53 -16.09 -4.10 16.92
C THR A 53 -15.04 -3.07 17.31
N ILE A 54 -15.40 -1.79 17.21
CA ILE A 54 -14.58 -0.66 17.64
C ILE A 54 -15.16 -0.11 18.95
N SER A 55 -14.35 -0.11 19.99
CA SER A 55 -14.76 0.42 21.29
C SER A 55 -14.76 1.95 21.29
N ASN A 56 -15.71 2.53 22.03
CA ASN A 56 -15.82 3.97 22.16
C ASN A 56 -14.56 4.56 22.83
N SER A 57 -14.16 5.74 22.39
CA SER A 57 -13.01 6.50 22.91
C SER A 57 -11.67 5.74 22.91
N THR A 58 -11.52 4.76 22.01
CA THR A 58 -10.31 3.93 21.94
C THR A 58 -9.81 3.82 20.49
N TRP A 59 -8.55 4.16 20.25
CA TRP A 59 -7.91 3.88 18.98
C TRP A 59 -7.76 2.37 18.77
N THR A 60 -8.40 1.86 17.75
CA THR A 60 -8.39 0.43 17.44
C THR A 60 -7.80 0.21 16.05
N LYS A 61 -6.80 -0.64 15.94
CA LYS A 61 -6.23 -1.01 14.64
C LYS A 61 -7.25 -1.81 13.84
N LEU A 62 -7.51 -1.39 12.61
CA LEU A 62 -8.33 -2.15 11.68
C LEU A 62 -7.59 -3.39 11.21
N GLN A 63 -8.28 -4.53 11.25
CA GLN A 63 -7.76 -5.84 10.89
C GLN A 63 -8.27 -6.23 9.50
N PHE A 64 -7.44 -6.10 8.49
CA PHE A 64 -7.73 -6.57 7.13
C PHE A 64 -7.22 -8.01 7.00
N GLN A 65 -8.09 -8.99 7.24
CA GLN A 65 -7.70 -10.39 7.39
C GLN A 65 -7.53 -11.13 6.05
N THR A 66 -8.06 -10.58 4.98
CA THR A 66 -8.05 -11.24 3.67
C THR A 66 -7.35 -10.38 2.64
N GLU A 67 -6.43 -10.96 1.93
CA GLU A 67 -5.75 -10.34 0.80
C GLU A 67 -6.44 -10.69 -0.51
N GLU A 68 -6.63 -9.70 -1.37
CA GLU A 68 -6.95 -9.89 -2.78
C GLU A 68 -5.67 -10.17 -3.57
N TRP A 69 -4.63 -9.37 -3.33
CA TRP A 69 -3.28 -9.58 -3.83
C TRP A 69 -2.24 -8.88 -2.95
N ASP A 70 -1.03 -9.42 -2.95
CA ASP A 70 0.19 -8.82 -2.42
C ASP A 70 1.37 -9.23 -3.31
N THR A 71 1.89 -8.29 -4.12
CA THR A 71 2.88 -8.60 -5.15
C THR A 71 4.29 -8.83 -4.61
N ALA A 72 4.58 -8.38 -3.41
CA ALA A 72 5.92 -8.43 -2.84
C ALA A 72 5.94 -9.06 -1.43
N ASN A 73 4.84 -9.69 -1.02
CA ASN A 73 4.64 -10.25 0.32
C ASN A 73 4.97 -9.23 1.42
N CYS A 74 4.41 -8.04 1.28
CA CYS A 74 4.69 -6.88 2.11
C CYS A 74 3.54 -6.45 3.02
N PHE A 75 2.40 -7.13 2.95
CA PHE A 75 1.26 -6.94 3.84
C PHE A 75 1.08 -8.15 4.76
N ASP A 76 1.07 -7.93 6.07
CA ASP A 76 0.80 -8.98 7.07
C ASP A 76 -0.69 -8.94 7.43
N ASN A 77 -1.46 -9.88 6.91
CA ASN A 77 -2.91 -10.00 7.10
C ASN A 77 -3.31 -10.87 8.32
N THR A 78 -2.37 -11.34 9.12
CA THR A 78 -2.62 -12.30 10.20
C THR A 78 -2.27 -11.80 11.57
N THR A 79 -1.10 -11.20 11.75
CA THR A 79 -0.56 -10.85 13.07
C THR A 79 -0.56 -9.33 13.29
N ASN A 80 0.03 -8.59 12.37
CA ASN A 80 0.25 -7.16 12.55
C ASN A 80 -0.72 -6.30 11.74
N TYR A 81 -1.40 -6.84 10.73
CA TYR A 81 -2.28 -6.10 9.82
C TYR A 81 -1.59 -4.82 9.33
N ARG A 82 -0.43 -5.00 8.72
CA ARG A 82 0.49 -3.90 8.44
C ARG A 82 1.18 -4.10 7.09
N PHE A 83 1.25 -3.02 6.33
CA PHE A 83 2.07 -2.91 5.14
C PHE A 83 3.52 -2.57 5.54
N THR A 84 4.47 -3.36 5.06
CA THR A 84 5.91 -3.17 5.28
C THR A 84 6.63 -3.34 3.94
N PRO A 85 6.71 -2.27 3.12
CA PRO A 85 7.33 -2.39 1.81
C PRO A 85 8.81 -2.70 1.92
N ASN A 86 9.29 -3.54 1.00
CA ASN A 86 10.68 -3.95 0.89
C ASN A 86 11.51 -3.01 -0.01
N VAL A 87 10.90 -1.99 -0.59
CA VAL A 87 11.57 -0.96 -1.39
C VAL A 87 11.26 0.40 -0.79
N ALA A 88 12.28 1.21 -0.58
CA ALA A 88 12.08 2.58 -0.09
C ALA A 88 11.44 3.45 -1.18
N GLY A 89 10.48 4.29 -0.79
CA GLY A 89 9.77 5.15 -1.74
C GLY A 89 8.57 5.83 -1.12
N TYR A 90 7.80 6.52 -1.95
CA TYR A 90 6.52 7.12 -1.59
C TYR A 90 5.39 6.18 -1.99
N TYR A 91 4.43 6.00 -1.11
CA TYR A 91 3.31 5.08 -1.29
C TYR A 91 2.00 5.81 -1.12
N GLN A 92 1.09 5.60 -2.08
CA GLN A 92 -0.28 6.03 -1.94
C GLN A 92 -1.09 4.90 -1.29
N ILE A 93 -1.82 5.23 -0.23
CA ILE A 93 -2.68 4.29 0.50
C ILE A 93 -4.11 4.82 0.42
N ASN A 94 -5.01 4.00 -0.11
CA ASN A 94 -6.43 4.28 -0.17
C ASN A 94 -7.16 3.28 0.73
N VAL A 95 -7.98 3.77 1.64
CA VAL A 95 -8.75 2.93 2.56
C VAL A 95 -10.20 3.34 2.51
N VAL A 96 -11.09 2.35 2.39
CA VAL A 96 -12.54 2.54 2.51
C VAL A 96 -13.02 1.73 3.70
N CYS A 97 -13.61 2.39 4.69
CA CYS A 97 -14.10 1.77 5.90
C CYS A 97 -15.61 2.01 6.03
N PRO A 98 -16.45 1.06 5.64
CA PRO A 98 -17.87 1.12 5.97
C PRO A 98 -18.04 0.92 7.48
N MET A 99 -18.81 1.79 8.12
CA MET A 99 -19.09 1.75 9.55
C MET A 99 -20.59 1.50 9.77
N ILE A 100 -20.91 0.63 10.72
CA ILE A 100 -22.28 0.31 11.09
C ILE A 100 -22.48 0.67 12.56
N GLY A 101 -23.48 1.46 12.87
CA GLY A 101 -23.78 1.88 14.24
C GLY A 101 -24.07 3.36 14.34
N SER A 102 -24.33 3.82 15.55
CA SER A 102 -24.54 5.24 15.87
C SER A 102 -23.34 5.74 16.66
N ALA A 103 -22.71 6.79 16.18
CA ALA A 103 -21.63 7.48 16.87
C ALA A 103 -21.76 8.98 16.62
N SER A 104 -21.47 9.81 17.63
CA SER A 104 -21.42 11.25 17.45
C SER A 104 -20.28 11.67 16.53
N ASP A 105 -19.14 11.00 16.65
CA ASP A 105 -17.97 11.25 15.82
C ASP A 105 -17.17 9.96 15.64
N ILE A 106 -16.65 9.77 14.42
CA ILE A 106 -15.71 8.70 14.09
C ILE A 106 -14.42 9.34 13.59
N TYR A 107 -13.33 8.91 14.18
CA TYR A 107 -11.99 9.38 13.82
C TYR A 107 -11.19 8.22 13.25
N SER A 108 -10.41 8.50 12.23
CA SER A 108 -9.48 7.52 11.66
C SER A 108 -8.18 8.17 11.24
N GLN A 109 -7.12 7.43 11.35
CA GLN A 109 -5.78 7.93 11.15
C GLN A 109 -4.87 6.83 10.59
N LEU A 110 -3.99 7.19 9.67
CA LEU A 110 -2.90 6.33 9.26
C LEU A 110 -1.77 6.38 10.28
N TYR A 111 -1.16 5.23 10.54
CA TYR A 111 0.01 5.11 11.39
C TYR A 111 1.22 4.72 10.56
N LYS A 112 2.33 5.40 10.80
CA LYS A 112 3.64 5.07 10.23
C LYS A 112 4.63 4.80 11.36
N ASN A 113 5.24 3.63 11.34
CA ASN A 113 6.24 3.21 12.34
C ASN A 113 5.72 3.31 13.80
N GLY A 114 4.45 2.98 14.02
CA GLY A 114 3.83 3.01 15.34
C GLY A 114 3.33 4.38 15.80
N SER A 115 3.49 5.42 15.01
CA SER A 115 3.03 6.77 15.33
C SER A 115 1.96 7.22 14.34
N GLY A 116 0.95 7.91 14.85
CA GLY A 116 -0.07 8.54 14.01
C GLY A 116 0.57 9.58 13.09
N MET A 117 0.19 9.56 11.83
CA MET A 117 0.65 10.55 10.87
C MET A 117 -0.02 11.90 11.14
N ASN A 118 0.57 12.97 10.62
CA ASN A 118 0.14 14.35 10.79
C ASN A 118 -1.38 14.56 10.51
N PRO A 119 -2.05 15.56 11.11
CA PRO A 119 -3.48 15.86 10.95
C PRO A 119 -4.04 15.88 9.52
N ALA A 120 -3.20 16.10 8.52
CA ALA A 120 -3.60 16.02 7.11
C ALA A 120 -4.14 14.63 6.69
N HIS A 121 -3.86 13.59 7.47
CA HIS A 121 -4.31 12.21 7.25
C HIS A 121 -5.39 11.76 8.25
N TYR A 122 -6.00 12.71 8.91
CA TYR A 122 -7.02 12.51 9.92
C TYR A 122 -8.40 12.85 9.33
N SER A 123 -9.35 11.94 9.46
CA SER A 123 -10.73 12.16 9.02
C SER A 123 -11.66 12.04 10.21
N GLN A 124 -12.53 13.02 10.34
CA GLN A 124 -13.61 13.06 11.32
C GLN A 124 -14.95 13.07 10.59
N ILE A 125 -15.86 12.24 11.01
CA ILE A 125 -17.21 12.17 10.45
C ILE A 125 -18.21 12.02 11.58
N SER A 126 -19.23 12.83 11.58
CA SER A 126 -20.37 12.70 12.48
C SER A 126 -21.40 11.77 11.86
N VAL A 127 -21.82 10.76 12.60
CA VAL A 127 -22.73 9.71 12.13
C VAL A 127 -24.05 9.79 12.88
N THR A 128 -25.11 10.12 12.17
CA THR A 128 -26.47 10.15 12.73
C THR A 128 -27.29 8.92 12.37
N THR A 129 -26.81 8.08 11.43
CA THR A 129 -27.55 6.89 10.95
C THR A 129 -26.58 5.84 10.42
N SER A 130 -26.96 4.56 10.46
CA SER A 130 -26.18 3.43 9.98
C SER A 130 -25.74 3.55 8.50
N GLY A 131 -24.47 3.27 8.23
CA GLY A 131 -23.94 3.14 6.88
C GLY A 131 -23.08 4.32 6.42
N LEU A 132 -21.95 4.58 7.06
CA LEU A 132 -21.01 5.58 6.64
C LEU A 132 -19.79 4.96 5.96
N PHE A 133 -19.30 5.62 4.91
CA PHE A 133 -18.06 5.27 4.23
C PHE A 133 -17.00 6.33 4.51
N MET A 134 -15.86 5.91 4.99
CA MET A 134 -14.71 6.79 5.13
C MET A 134 -13.66 6.40 4.08
N VAL A 135 -13.17 7.38 3.35
CA VAL A 135 -12.13 7.20 2.34
C VAL A 135 -10.90 7.99 2.76
N PHE A 136 -9.77 7.32 2.81
CA PHE A 136 -8.48 7.95 3.06
C PHE A 136 -7.62 7.84 1.83
N SER A 137 -6.92 8.90 1.52
CA SER A 137 -5.85 8.90 0.53
C SER A 137 -4.64 9.60 1.15
N SER A 138 -3.49 8.93 1.14
CA SER A 138 -2.21 9.49 1.59
C SER A 138 -1.16 9.26 0.51
N LEU A 139 -0.35 10.27 0.25
CA LEU A 139 0.81 10.22 -0.64
C LEU A 139 2.12 10.05 0.14
#